data_3c85a8c52f938e9f779263c6742b10c9
#
_entry.id   3c85a8c52f938e9f779263c6742b10c9
#
_cell.length_a   1.000
_cell.length_b   1.000
_cell.length_c   1.000
_cell.angle_alpha   90.00
_cell.angle_beta   90.00
_cell.angle_gamma   90.00
#
_symmetry.space_group_name_H-M   'P 1'
#
loop_
_entity.id
_entity.type
_entity.pdbx_description
1 polymer ?
#
loop_
_entity_poly.entity_id
_entity_poly.type
_entity_poly.pdbx_seq_one_letter_code
_entity_poly.pdbx_strand_id
1 'polypeptide(L)'
;MIGSSRALDLILHAKLLSPKEAYNLGIINELVSEDSFNQELIAYCEDLSNRAPIALQQVKKIIHQGLEMSLEESLLIEQKAFNVTMNSKDAARAMRSLLNSQEIIEEVSEFKWEGE
;
A
#
# COMPACT_ATOMS: atom_id res chain seq x y z
N MET A 1 -0.21 -13.01 -0.70
CA MET A 1 0.80 -14.09 -0.89
C MET A 1 0.11 -15.34 -1.43
N ILE A 2 0.75 -16.05 -2.37
CA ILE A 2 0.16 -17.23 -3.04
C ILE A 2 0.08 -18.49 -2.15
N GLY A 3 0.71 -18.46 -0.99
CA GLY A 3 0.82 -19.57 -0.06
C GLY A 3 1.92 -20.59 -0.43
N SER A 4 2.44 -21.29 0.59
CA SER A 4 3.58 -22.19 0.44
C SER A 4 3.31 -23.35 -0.53
N SER A 5 2.10 -23.90 -0.55
CA SER A 5 1.72 -25.01 -1.43
C SER A 5 1.82 -24.64 -2.91
N ARG A 6 1.27 -23.48 -3.31
CA ARG A 6 1.37 -22.99 -4.69
C ARG A 6 2.79 -22.60 -5.07
N ALA A 7 3.52 -21.98 -4.14
CA ALA A 7 4.92 -21.64 -4.37
C ALA A 7 5.76 -22.89 -4.64
N LEU A 8 5.60 -23.94 -3.83
CA LEU A 8 6.27 -25.22 -4.03
C LEU A 8 5.90 -25.86 -5.38
N ASP A 9 4.64 -25.89 -5.74
CA ASP A 9 4.21 -26.43 -7.06
C ASP A 9 4.89 -25.72 -8.22
N LEU A 10 4.95 -24.39 -8.19
CA LEU A 10 5.61 -23.59 -9.22
C LEU A 10 7.12 -23.86 -9.31
N ILE A 11 7.78 -23.91 -8.16
CA ILE A 11 9.23 -24.10 -8.08
C ILE A 11 9.64 -25.52 -8.46
N LEU A 12 8.98 -26.53 -7.89
CA LEU A 12 9.32 -27.94 -8.14
C LEU A 12 9.11 -28.36 -9.60
N HIS A 13 8.12 -27.76 -10.27
CA HIS A 13 7.85 -28.04 -11.68
C HIS A 13 8.52 -27.04 -12.64
N ALA A 14 9.31 -26.08 -12.12
CA ALA A 14 9.95 -25.02 -12.91
C ALA A 14 8.96 -24.35 -13.90
N LYS A 15 7.72 -24.08 -13.44
CA LYS A 15 6.67 -23.51 -14.27
C LYS A 15 6.98 -22.10 -14.71
N LEU A 16 6.93 -21.85 -16.01
CA LEU A 16 6.93 -20.50 -16.57
C LEU A 16 5.50 -19.96 -16.52
N LEU A 17 5.34 -18.78 -15.93
CA LEU A 17 4.05 -18.09 -15.83
C LEU A 17 3.96 -16.98 -16.87
N SER A 18 2.84 -16.92 -17.58
CA SER A 18 2.48 -15.72 -18.31
C SER A 18 2.15 -14.56 -17.32
N PRO A 19 2.22 -13.28 -17.76
CA PRO A 19 1.82 -12.15 -16.93
C PRO A 19 0.39 -12.28 -16.38
N LYS A 20 -0.54 -12.80 -17.19
CA LYS A 20 -1.94 -13.02 -16.78
C LYS A 20 -2.07 -14.10 -15.70
N GLU A 21 -1.29 -15.17 -15.77
CA GLU A 21 -1.28 -16.22 -14.74
C GLU A 21 -0.67 -15.68 -13.44
N ALA A 22 0.42 -14.91 -13.52
CA ALA A 22 1.03 -14.26 -12.34
C ALA A 22 0.06 -13.28 -11.66
N TYR A 23 -0.71 -12.52 -12.43
CA TYR A 23 -1.77 -11.65 -11.92
C TYR A 23 -2.90 -12.45 -11.24
N ASN A 24 -3.42 -13.48 -11.90
CA ASN A 24 -4.48 -14.32 -11.35
C ASN A 24 -4.06 -15.07 -10.07
N LEU A 25 -2.78 -15.37 -9.93
CA LEU A 25 -2.20 -15.97 -8.72
C LEU A 25 -1.92 -14.94 -7.62
N GLY A 26 -2.01 -13.65 -7.90
CA GLY A 26 -1.68 -12.59 -6.95
C GLY A 26 -0.18 -12.43 -6.68
N ILE A 27 0.66 -12.82 -7.64
CA ILE A 27 2.12 -12.62 -7.59
C ILE A 27 2.46 -11.17 -7.97
N ILE A 28 1.72 -10.62 -8.94
CA ILE A 28 1.77 -9.21 -9.33
C ILE A 28 0.42 -8.55 -9.05
N ASN A 29 0.44 -7.25 -8.75
CA ASN A 29 -0.74 -6.51 -8.33
C ASN A 29 -1.52 -5.94 -9.53
N GLU A 30 -0.83 -5.67 -10.63
CA GLU A 30 -1.40 -5.00 -11.79
C GLU A 30 -0.85 -5.58 -13.08
N LEU A 31 -1.68 -5.56 -14.13
CA LEU A 31 -1.33 -6.02 -15.47
C LEU A 31 -1.59 -4.89 -16.45
N VAL A 32 -0.52 -4.36 -17.01
CA VAL A 32 -0.56 -3.24 -17.95
C VAL A 32 -0.11 -3.70 -19.34
N SER A 33 -0.55 -3.01 -20.39
CA SER A 33 -0.08 -3.30 -21.73
C SER A 33 1.34 -2.75 -21.96
N GLU A 34 2.10 -3.38 -22.85
CA GLU A 34 3.44 -2.93 -23.20
C GLU A 34 3.44 -1.50 -23.77
N ASP A 35 2.44 -1.18 -24.59
CA ASP A 35 2.29 0.12 -25.25
C ASP A 35 2.01 1.27 -24.27
N SER A 36 1.29 1.00 -23.17
CA SER A 36 0.91 2.00 -22.15
C SER A 36 1.78 1.95 -20.89
N PHE A 37 2.76 1.03 -20.81
CA PHE A 37 3.51 0.75 -19.59
C PHE A 37 4.10 2.01 -18.93
N ASN A 38 4.81 2.83 -19.68
CA ASN A 38 5.45 4.03 -19.12
C ASN A 38 4.43 5.05 -18.61
N GLN A 39 3.31 5.20 -19.32
CA GLN A 39 2.26 6.13 -18.95
C GLN A 39 1.55 5.67 -17.68
N GLU A 40 1.18 4.40 -17.60
CA GLU A 40 0.51 3.81 -16.43
C GLU A 40 1.44 3.76 -15.22
N LEU A 41 2.74 3.48 -15.42
CA LEU A 41 3.74 3.54 -14.35
C LEU A 41 3.86 4.95 -13.76
N ILE A 42 3.92 5.98 -14.60
CA ILE A 42 4.00 7.37 -14.14
C ILE A 42 2.72 7.72 -13.36
N ALA A 43 1.55 7.40 -13.91
CA ALA A 43 0.27 7.67 -13.24
C ALA A 43 0.17 6.97 -11.87
N TYR A 44 0.64 5.72 -11.77
CA TYR A 44 0.70 4.98 -10.51
C TYR A 44 1.64 5.64 -9.49
N CYS A 45 2.82 6.08 -9.94
CA CYS A 45 3.77 6.79 -9.08
C CYS A 45 3.22 8.14 -8.62
N GLU A 46 2.53 8.87 -9.49
CA GLU A 46 1.88 10.15 -9.17
C GLU A 46 0.77 9.94 -8.13
N ASP A 47 -0.09 8.91 -8.30
CA ASP A 47 -1.11 8.59 -7.29
C ASP A 47 -0.49 8.31 -5.92
N LEU A 48 0.56 7.50 -5.86
CA LEU A 48 1.27 7.23 -4.60
C LEU A 48 1.93 8.49 -4.02
N SER A 49 2.49 9.35 -4.86
CA SER A 49 3.15 10.60 -4.42
C SER A 49 2.17 11.59 -3.81
N ASN A 50 0.89 11.49 -4.18
CA ASN A 50 -0.19 12.31 -3.65
C ASN A 50 -0.79 11.77 -2.33
N ARG A 51 -0.26 10.67 -1.79
CA ARG A 51 -0.69 10.09 -0.50
C ARG A 51 0.16 10.64 0.64
N ALA A 52 -0.36 10.57 1.88
CA ALA A 52 0.34 11.00 3.09
C ALA A 52 1.67 10.23 3.26
N PRO A 53 2.84 10.86 3.10
CA PRO A 53 4.12 10.13 3.03
C PRO A 53 4.49 9.45 4.34
N ILE A 54 4.17 10.07 5.50
CA ILE A 54 4.38 9.44 6.81
C ILE A 54 3.52 8.19 6.95
N ALA A 55 2.26 8.23 6.56
CA ALA A 55 1.36 7.08 6.61
C ALA A 55 1.87 5.94 5.71
N LEU A 56 2.25 6.24 4.45
CA LEU A 56 2.81 5.24 3.54
C LEU A 56 4.08 4.58 4.10
N GLN A 57 4.97 5.37 4.69
CA GLN A 57 6.19 4.86 5.32
C GLN A 57 5.87 3.92 6.48
N GLN A 58 4.93 4.28 7.35
CA GLN A 58 4.53 3.46 8.48
C GLN A 58 3.85 2.17 8.04
N VAL A 59 2.91 2.22 7.09
CA VAL A 59 2.24 1.02 6.53
C VAL A 59 3.26 0.06 5.91
N LYS A 60 4.19 0.55 5.09
CA LYS A 60 5.23 -0.28 4.50
C LYS A 60 6.09 -0.96 5.57
N LYS A 61 6.47 -0.23 6.61
CA LYS A 61 7.25 -0.76 7.74
C LYS A 61 6.49 -1.86 8.49
N ILE A 62 5.21 -1.63 8.83
CA ILE A 62 4.39 -2.60 9.56
C ILE A 62 4.24 -3.89 8.77
N ILE A 63 3.92 -3.80 7.49
CA ILE A 63 3.71 -5.00 6.65
C ILE A 63 4.99 -5.82 6.56
N HIS A 64 6.14 -5.20 6.32
CA HIS A 64 7.40 -5.93 6.22
C HIS A 64 7.83 -6.56 7.54
N GLN A 65 7.74 -5.84 8.65
CA GLN A 65 8.16 -6.33 9.95
C GLN A 65 7.17 -7.33 10.54
N GLY A 66 5.86 -7.07 10.40
CA GLY A 66 4.82 -7.92 10.99
C GLY A 66 4.75 -9.34 10.42
N LEU A 67 5.28 -9.57 9.20
CA LEU A 67 5.35 -10.91 8.61
C LEU A 67 6.35 -11.85 9.32
N GLU A 68 7.31 -11.28 10.04
CA GLU A 68 8.41 -12.01 10.70
C GLU A 68 8.25 -12.10 12.24
N MET A 69 7.13 -11.60 12.77
CA MET A 69 6.87 -11.45 14.21
C MET A 69 5.64 -12.21 14.64
N SER A 70 5.51 -12.40 15.96
CA SER A 70 4.25 -12.87 16.56
C SER A 70 3.12 -11.84 16.34
N LEU A 71 1.88 -12.30 16.38
CA LEU A 71 0.71 -11.41 16.27
C LEU A 71 0.75 -10.31 17.33
N GLU A 72 1.11 -10.65 18.57
CA GLU A 72 1.17 -9.68 19.67
C GLU A 72 2.21 -8.58 19.43
N GLU A 73 3.41 -8.94 19.00
CA GLU A 73 4.46 -7.98 18.63
C GLU A 73 4.05 -7.13 17.43
N SER A 74 3.41 -7.74 16.43
CA SER A 74 2.91 -7.05 15.24
C SER A 74 1.87 -5.98 15.61
N LEU A 75 0.92 -6.28 16.49
CA LEU A 75 -0.08 -5.34 16.99
C LEU A 75 0.54 -4.16 17.76
N LEU A 76 1.61 -4.42 18.53
CA LEU A 76 2.33 -3.34 19.22
C LEU A 76 3.05 -2.39 18.25
N ILE A 77 3.60 -2.92 17.17
CA ILE A 77 4.22 -2.10 16.12
C ILE A 77 3.17 -1.29 15.36
N GLU A 78 2.03 -1.90 15.05
CA GLU A 78 0.89 -1.21 14.42
C GLU A 78 0.41 -0.04 15.27
N GLN A 79 0.22 -0.25 16.58
CA GLN A 79 -0.17 0.81 17.51
C GLN A 79 0.84 1.96 17.54
N LYS A 80 2.15 1.65 17.56
CA LYS A 80 3.19 2.68 17.50
C LYS A 80 3.15 3.48 16.20
N ALA A 81 3.02 2.79 15.08
CA ALA A 81 2.95 3.40 13.76
C ALA A 81 1.69 4.27 13.59
N PHE A 82 0.54 3.80 14.11
CA PHE A 82 -0.69 4.60 14.18
C PHE A 82 -0.45 5.90 14.97
N ASN A 83 0.18 5.83 16.14
CA ASN A 83 0.49 7.01 16.92
C ASN A 83 1.41 7.99 16.18
N VAL A 84 2.43 7.49 15.47
CA VAL A 84 3.31 8.34 14.64
C VAL A 84 2.51 9.04 13.55
N THR A 85 1.65 8.32 12.85
CA THR A 85 0.80 8.87 11.78
C THR A 85 -0.17 9.91 12.33
N MET A 86 -0.87 9.63 13.42
CA MET A 86 -1.88 10.51 14.01
C MET A 86 -1.29 11.79 14.64
N ASN A 87 -0.02 11.75 15.03
CA ASN A 87 0.69 12.94 15.55
C ASN A 87 1.32 13.80 14.43
N SER A 88 1.18 13.41 13.16
CA SER A 88 1.66 14.22 12.04
C SER A 88 0.78 15.44 11.78
N LYS A 89 1.36 16.48 11.20
CA LYS A 89 0.61 17.66 10.76
C LYS A 89 -0.39 17.32 9.65
N ASP A 90 -0.05 16.35 8.78
CA ASP A 90 -0.92 15.86 7.72
C ASP A 90 -2.20 15.24 8.30
N ALA A 91 -2.07 14.40 9.34
CA ALA A 91 -3.24 13.82 10.01
C ALA A 91 -4.12 14.89 10.65
N ALA A 92 -3.50 15.88 11.32
CA ALA A 92 -4.25 16.98 11.94
C ALA A 92 -5.00 17.83 10.89
N ARG A 93 -4.42 18.04 9.70
CA ARG A 93 -5.08 18.77 8.59
C ARG A 93 -6.22 17.95 8.00
N ALA A 94 -5.97 16.66 7.72
CA ALA A 94 -6.99 15.76 7.20
C ALA A 94 -8.20 15.65 8.13
N MET A 95 -7.98 15.50 9.44
CA MET A 95 -9.06 15.44 10.42
C MET A 95 -9.88 16.74 10.49
N ARG A 96 -9.23 17.91 10.37
CA ARG A 96 -9.95 19.18 10.29
C ARG A 96 -10.78 19.31 9.03
N SER A 97 -10.24 18.87 7.88
CA SER A 97 -10.99 18.85 6.63
C SER A 97 -12.23 17.97 6.74
N LEU A 98 -12.08 16.75 7.26
CA LEU A 98 -13.19 15.82 7.47
C LEU A 98 -14.27 16.37 8.42
N LEU A 99 -13.88 17.10 9.46
CA LEU A 99 -14.84 17.70 10.40
C LEU A 99 -15.60 18.89 9.79
N ASN A 100 -15.01 19.58 8.80
CA ASN A 100 -15.61 20.73 8.15
C ASN A 100 -16.44 20.38 6.90
N SER A 101 -16.28 19.17 6.35
CA SER A 101 -17.02 18.72 5.17
C SER A 101 -18.17 17.80 5.53
N GLN A 102 -19.31 17.98 4.88
CA GLN A 102 -20.44 17.06 4.96
C GLN A 102 -20.32 15.91 3.93
N GLU A 103 -19.37 15.98 2.97
CA GLU A 103 -19.12 14.99 1.92
C GLU A 103 -17.71 14.41 2.07
N ILE A 104 -17.61 13.32 2.83
CA ILE A 104 -16.32 12.77 3.34
C ILE A 104 -15.43 12.13 2.27
N ILE A 105 -15.94 11.71 1.12
CA ILE A 105 -15.21 10.82 0.20
C ILE A 105 -14.48 11.57 -0.92
N GLU A 106 -15.02 12.63 -1.45
CA GLU A 106 -14.42 13.37 -2.58
C GLU A 106 -13.28 14.31 -2.16
N GLU A 107 -13.38 14.96 -0.99
CA GLU A 107 -12.38 15.93 -0.54
C GLU A 107 -11.03 15.29 -0.12
N VAL A 108 -11.00 14.02 0.31
CA VAL A 108 -9.74 13.37 0.72
C VAL A 108 -8.82 13.09 -0.47
N SER A 109 -9.38 12.91 -1.68
CA SER A 109 -8.60 12.68 -2.90
C SER A 109 -7.86 13.94 -3.39
N GLU A 110 -8.36 15.13 -3.04
CA GLU A 110 -7.76 16.42 -3.41
C GLU A 110 -6.83 16.99 -2.33
N PHE A 111 -6.71 16.31 -1.20
CA PHE A 111 -5.93 16.79 -0.07
C PHE A 111 -4.42 16.68 -0.33
N LYS A 112 -3.72 17.81 -0.22
CA LYS A 112 -2.27 17.87 -0.45
C LYS A 112 -1.49 17.50 0.79
N TRP A 113 -0.77 16.38 0.73
CA TRP A 113 0.06 15.87 1.82
C TRP A 113 1.46 16.51 1.80
N GLU A 114 1.97 16.93 2.95
CA GLU A 114 3.27 17.63 3.05
C GLU A 114 4.35 16.78 3.74
N GLY A 115 3.99 15.68 4.38
CA GLY A 115 4.95 14.77 5.00
C GLY A 115 5.53 15.26 6.33
N GLU A 116 4.83 16.14 7.05
CA GLU A 116 5.25 16.71 8.34
C GLU A 116 4.49 16.15 9.54
#